data_9119f702f7e60b15079668b8ce24b945
#
_entry.id   9119f702f7e60b15079668b8ce24b945
#
_cell.length_a   1.000
_cell.length_b   1.000
_cell.length_c   1.000
_cell.angle_alpha   90.00
_cell.angle_beta   90.00
_cell.angle_gamma   90.00
#
_symmetry.space_group_name_H-M   'P 1'
#
loop_
_entity.id
_entity.type
_entity.pdbx_description
1 polymer ?
#
loop_
_entity_poly.entity_id
_entity_poly.type
_entity_poly.pdbx_seq_one_letter_code
_entity_poly.pdbx_strand_id
1 'polypeptide(L)'
;MAKKPRQPIAVVTGAASGIGKAAALRFVSEGYRVAALDRSKPGLARLKRTKAGQGLETYLCDLAETAALTPLAKQIVSEMGAPRTVVNNAGVCLYDSITELTDETWLCSLNVNLVAAAALARGFVPAMKRVKGAAIVNVVSRNALSSSPRAAAYDASKAGLLALTRTLCVELGEHGIRVNAVLPGFIDTPVHGDLLKDQVYAENYLKLIPLKRFGTSEDMANIIYFLASDESSFISGQGIIADGGQISGQSYEGIFGKRKSLQRRQDTNG
;
A
#
# COMPACT_ATOMS: atom_id res chain seq x y z
N MET A 1 -17.96 -28.37 24.03
CA MET A 1 -17.89 -27.91 22.63
C MET A 1 -16.82 -26.84 22.51
N ALA A 2 -15.74 -27.07 21.78
CA ALA A 2 -14.72 -26.06 21.53
C ALA A 2 -15.37 -24.89 20.76
N LYS A 3 -15.28 -23.66 21.29
CA LYS A 3 -15.72 -22.47 20.55
C LYS A 3 -14.98 -22.42 19.21
N LYS A 4 -15.72 -22.37 18.08
CA LYS A 4 -15.10 -22.08 16.77
C LYS A 4 -14.17 -20.89 16.92
N PRO A 5 -12.92 -20.96 16.44
CA PRO A 5 -12.03 -19.81 16.51
C PRO A 5 -12.71 -18.60 15.83
N ARG A 6 -12.68 -17.46 16.50
CA ARG A 6 -13.22 -16.22 15.91
C ARG A 6 -12.41 -15.91 14.65
N GLN A 7 -13.11 -15.63 13.56
CA GLN A 7 -12.46 -15.17 12.31
C GLN A 7 -11.61 -13.92 12.60
N PRO A 8 -10.37 -13.88 12.12
CA PRO A 8 -9.54 -12.69 12.27
C PRO A 8 -10.16 -11.50 11.52
N ILE A 9 -9.84 -10.30 11.95
CA ILE A 9 -10.37 -9.06 11.38
C ILE A 9 -9.23 -8.30 10.70
N ALA A 10 -9.48 -7.84 9.47
CA ALA A 10 -8.61 -6.91 8.77
C ALA A 10 -9.35 -5.59 8.54
N VAL A 11 -8.64 -4.49 8.68
CA VAL A 11 -9.10 -3.14 8.32
C VAL A 11 -8.32 -2.71 7.08
N VAL A 12 -9.01 -2.26 6.02
CA VAL A 12 -8.37 -1.83 4.78
C VAL A 12 -8.91 -0.47 4.37
N THR A 13 -8.04 0.53 4.24
CA THR A 13 -8.39 1.86 3.73
C THR A 13 -8.23 1.95 2.21
N GLY A 14 -9.06 2.77 1.54
CA GLY A 14 -9.09 2.86 0.08
C GLY A 14 -9.61 1.57 -0.56
N ALA A 15 -10.52 0.88 0.12
CA ALA A 15 -10.97 -0.47 -0.25
C ALA A 15 -11.92 -0.51 -1.46
N ALA A 16 -12.39 0.63 -1.97
CA ALA A 16 -13.36 0.66 -3.07
C ALA A 16 -12.75 0.40 -4.46
N SER A 17 -11.42 0.48 -4.61
CA SER A 17 -10.73 0.35 -5.91
C SER A 17 -9.28 -0.12 -5.78
N GLY A 18 -8.65 -0.46 -6.90
CA GLY A 18 -7.23 -0.73 -7.04
C GLY A 18 -6.67 -1.70 -6.00
N ILE A 19 -5.51 -1.38 -5.47
CA ILE A 19 -4.77 -2.19 -4.50
C ILE A 19 -5.61 -2.49 -3.25
N GLY A 20 -6.30 -1.47 -2.70
CA GLY A 20 -7.12 -1.64 -1.51
C GLY A 20 -8.27 -2.62 -1.70
N LYS A 21 -8.93 -2.58 -2.87
CA LYS A 21 -9.97 -3.55 -3.23
C LYS A 21 -9.40 -4.96 -3.32
N ALA A 22 -8.28 -5.13 -4.03
CA ALA A 22 -7.63 -6.43 -4.17
C ALA A 22 -7.19 -6.99 -2.81
N ALA A 23 -6.59 -6.15 -1.95
CA ALA A 23 -6.21 -6.52 -0.59
C ALA A 23 -7.43 -6.94 0.26
N ALA A 24 -8.51 -6.15 0.24
CA ALA A 24 -9.73 -6.47 0.98
C ALA A 24 -10.31 -7.84 0.55
N LEU A 25 -10.39 -8.09 -0.76
CA LEU A 25 -10.87 -9.36 -1.30
C LEU A 25 -9.91 -10.53 -0.98
N ARG A 26 -8.60 -10.29 -0.99
CA ARG A 26 -7.61 -11.28 -0.57
C ARG A 26 -7.80 -11.68 0.90
N PHE A 27 -7.97 -10.73 1.81
CA PHE A 27 -8.24 -11.05 3.22
C PHE A 27 -9.54 -11.84 3.40
N VAL A 28 -10.60 -11.52 2.64
CA VAL A 28 -11.84 -12.31 2.68
C VAL A 28 -11.61 -13.75 2.23
N SER A 29 -10.85 -13.97 1.14
CA SER A 29 -10.54 -15.33 0.65
C SER A 29 -9.71 -16.16 1.64
N GLU A 30 -8.98 -15.47 2.53
CA GLU A 30 -8.21 -16.09 3.61
C GLU A 30 -9.01 -16.22 4.93
N GLY A 31 -10.33 -16.01 4.87
CA GLY A 31 -11.23 -16.24 6.00
C GLY A 31 -11.32 -15.08 7.00
N TYR A 32 -10.83 -13.90 6.67
CA TYR A 32 -10.99 -12.71 7.52
C TYR A 32 -12.36 -12.07 7.33
N ARG A 33 -12.87 -11.47 8.41
CA ARG A 33 -13.87 -10.40 8.31
C ARG A 33 -13.13 -9.09 8.03
N VAL A 34 -13.62 -8.31 7.07
CA VAL A 34 -12.90 -7.10 6.64
C VAL A 34 -13.74 -5.85 6.88
N ALA A 35 -13.18 -4.88 7.59
CA ALA A 35 -13.67 -3.50 7.61
C ALA A 35 -13.09 -2.75 6.40
N ALA A 36 -13.93 -2.48 5.42
CA ALA A 36 -13.57 -1.79 4.18
C ALA A 36 -13.89 -0.30 4.31
N LEU A 37 -12.86 0.54 4.38
CA LEU A 37 -12.97 1.99 4.55
C LEU A 37 -12.70 2.71 3.22
N ASP A 38 -13.58 3.61 2.81
CA ASP A 38 -13.41 4.43 1.61
C ASP A 38 -14.30 5.67 1.63
N ARG A 39 -13.94 6.71 0.90
CA ARG A 39 -14.79 7.90 0.68
C ARG A 39 -15.84 7.70 -0.42
N SER A 40 -15.70 6.68 -1.25
CA SER A 40 -16.59 6.39 -2.37
C SER A 40 -17.75 5.49 -1.96
N LYS A 41 -18.88 6.07 -1.55
CA LYS A 41 -20.11 5.32 -1.25
C LYS A 41 -20.52 4.37 -2.39
N PRO A 42 -20.52 4.80 -3.68
CA PRO A 42 -20.83 3.89 -4.80
C PRO A 42 -19.79 2.78 -4.96
N GLY A 43 -18.52 3.07 -4.70
CA GLY A 43 -17.42 2.08 -4.76
C GLY A 43 -17.57 1.00 -3.70
N LEU A 44 -17.83 1.38 -2.45
CA LEU A 44 -18.12 0.43 -1.37
C LEU A 44 -19.36 -0.42 -1.65
N ALA A 45 -20.43 0.19 -2.21
CA ALA A 45 -21.63 -0.56 -2.60
C ALA A 45 -21.33 -1.58 -3.72
N ARG A 46 -20.50 -1.24 -4.71
CA ARG A 46 -20.06 -2.20 -5.73
C ARG A 46 -19.23 -3.33 -5.13
N LEU A 47 -18.30 -3.01 -4.24
CA LEU A 47 -17.47 -3.99 -3.55
C LEU A 47 -18.33 -5.01 -2.78
N LYS A 48 -19.31 -4.54 -2.02
CA LYS A 48 -20.21 -5.40 -1.20
C LYS A 48 -21.07 -6.33 -2.05
N ARG A 49 -21.38 -5.96 -3.31
CA ARG A 49 -22.16 -6.81 -4.24
C ARG A 49 -21.35 -7.96 -4.86
N THR A 50 -20.05 -7.95 -4.74
CA THR A 50 -19.24 -9.08 -5.25
C THR A 50 -19.49 -10.34 -4.42
N LYS A 51 -19.33 -11.52 -5.02
CA LYS A 51 -19.50 -12.82 -4.30
C LYS A 51 -18.63 -12.88 -3.03
N ALA A 52 -17.43 -12.34 -3.09
CA ALA A 52 -16.53 -12.25 -1.96
C ALA A 52 -16.91 -11.10 -1.00
N GLY A 53 -17.78 -10.18 -1.40
CA GLY A 53 -18.18 -9.02 -0.60
C GLY A 53 -19.04 -9.35 0.63
N GLN A 54 -19.52 -10.59 0.75
CA GLN A 54 -20.32 -11.01 1.91
C GLN A 54 -19.54 -11.02 3.24
N GLY A 55 -18.21 -11.07 3.18
CA GLY A 55 -17.32 -10.98 4.35
C GLY A 55 -16.91 -9.55 4.71
N LEU A 56 -17.48 -8.52 4.05
CA LEU A 56 -17.10 -7.13 4.21
C LEU A 56 -18.13 -6.33 5.00
N GLU A 57 -17.65 -5.57 5.99
CA GLU A 57 -18.36 -4.44 6.56
C GLU A 57 -17.80 -3.14 5.97
N THR A 58 -18.67 -2.22 5.57
CA THR A 58 -18.27 -1.01 4.85
C THR A 58 -18.42 0.23 5.70
N TYR A 59 -17.39 1.07 5.74
CA TYR A 59 -17.35 2.32 6.47
C TYR A 59 -17.03 3.48 5.53
N LEU A 60 -17.98 4.40 5.40
CA LEU A 60 -17.79 5.62 4.62
C LEU A 60 -16.97 6.60 5.44
N CYS A 61 -15.80 6.98 4.97
CA CYS A 61 -14.96 7.98 5.63
C CYS A 61 -14.06 8.71 4.63
N ASP A 62 -13.82 9.99 4.88
CA ASP A 62 -12.75 10.74 4.21
C ASP A 62 -11.54 10.78 5.15
N LEU A 63 -10.39 10.30 4.67
CA LEU A 63 -9.16 10.29 5.45
C LEU A 63 -8.54 11.69 5.60
N ALA A 64 -8.97 12.69 4.82
CA ALA A 64 -8.58 14.08 5.04
C ALA A 64 -9.11 14.62 6.38
N GLU A 65 -10.26 14.09 6.85
CA GLU A 65 -10.90 14.44 8.13
C GLU A 65 -10.24 13.70 9.30
N THR A 66 -8.97 13.98 9.53
CA THR A 66 -8.10 13.21 10.45
C THR A 66 -8.62 13.14 11.89
N ALA A 67 -9.34 14.17 12.35
CA ALA A 67 -9.94 14.20 13.69
C ALA A 67 -11.02 13.13 13.90
N ALA A 68 -11.72 12.72 12.83
CA ALA A 68 -12.77 11.71 12.87
C ALA A 68 -12.23 10.28 12.91
N LEU A 69 -10.95 10.05 12.53
CA LEU A 69 -10.44 8.69 12.29
C LEU A 69 -10.19 7.89 13.57
N THR A 70 -9.71 8.53 14.64
CA THR A 70 -9.56 7.84 15.95
C THR A 70 -10.91 7.42 16.55
N PRO A 71 -11.95 8.26 16.55
CA PRO A 71 -13.31 7.83 16.91
C PRO A 71 -13.85 6.70 16.04
N LEU A 72 -13.69 6.79 14.71
CA LEU A 72 -14.12 5.74 13.77
C LEU A 72 -13.43 4.40 14.06
N ALA A 73 -12.11 4.41 14.32
CA ALA A 73 -11.38 3.20 14.66
C ALA A 73 -11.92 2.54 15.94
N LYS A 74 -12.24 3.34 16.97
CA LYS A 74 -12.86 2.84 18.20
C LYS A 74 -14.26 2.27 17.96
N GLN A 75 -15.05 2.89 17.10
CA GLN A 75 -16.35 2.40 16.68
C GLN A 75 -16.22 1.02 15.99
N ILE A 76 -15.31 0.87 15.02
CA ILE A 76 -15.06 -0.39 14.33
C ILE A 76 -14.64 -1.49 15.33
N VAL A 77 -13.78 -1.17 16.30
CA VAL A 77 -13.42 -2.11 17.37
C VAL A 77 -14.62 -2.53 18.21
N SER A 78 -15.54 -1.61 18.52
CA SER A 78 -16.76 -1.92 19.27
C SER A 78 -17.71 -2.83 18.49
N GLU A 79 -17.85 -2.61 17.18
CA GLU A 79 -18.79 -3.34 16.32
C GLU A 79 -18.25 -4.70 15.86
N MET A 80 -16.99 -4.75 15.47
CA MET A 80 -16.38 -5.95 14.87
C MET A 80 -15.47 -6.71 15.83
N GLY A 81 -14.82 -6.02 16.74
CA GLY A 81 -13.76 -6.54 17.60
C GLY A 81 -12.37 -6.00 17.24
N ALA A 82 -11.35 -6.43 17.99
CA ALA A 82 -9.98 -6.02 17.77
C ALA A 82 -9.43 -6.54 16.43
N PRO A 83 -8.90 -5.68 15.55
CA PRO A 83 -8.33 -6.14 14.29
C PRO A 83 -7.00 -6.86 14.52
N ARG A 84 -6.78 -7.93 13.75
CA ARG A 84 -5.48 -8.57 13.63
C ARG A 84 -4.59 -7.81 12.66
N THR A 85 -5.19 -7.19 11.63
CA THR A 85 -4.45 -6.48 10.60
C THR A 85 -5.08 -5.12 10.30
N VAL A 86 -4.22 -4.10 10.16
CA VAL A 86 -4.60 -2.78 9.64
C VAL A 86 -3.75 -2.50 8.40
N VAL A 87 -4.42 -2.24 7.26
CA VAL A 87 -3.79 -1.88 5.99
C VAL A 87 -4.09 -0.42 5.69
N ASN A 88 -3.09 0.43 5.83
CA ASN A 88 -3.14 1.84 5.43
C ASN A 88 -2.77 1.93 3.95
N ASN A 89 -3.78 1.77 3.06
CA ASN A 89 -3.57 1.76 1.62
C ASN A 89 -4.07 3.03 0.94
N ALA A 90 -5.13 3.68 1.44
CA ALA A 90 -5.64 4.88 0.81
C ALA A 90 -4.55 5.95 0.65
N GLY A 91 -4.60 6.65 -0.47
CA GLY A 91 -3.67 7.72 -0.76
C GLY A 91 -4.16 8.59 -1.91
N VAL A 92 -3.67 9.80 -1.95
CA VAL A 92 -3.82 10.73 -3.06
C VAL A 92 -2.45 11.02 -3.66
N CYS A 93 -2.42 11.17 -4.99
CA CYS A 93 -1.22 11.52 -5.72
C CYS A 93 -1.54 12.77 -6.56
N LEU A 94 -1.17 13.92 -6.04
CA LEU A 94 -1.39 15.22 -6.65
C LEU A 94 -0.06 15.72 -7.20
N TYR A 95 -0.06 16.17 -8.45
CA TYR A 95 1.13 16.56 -9.18
C TYR A 95 1.10 18.05 -9.50
N ASP A 96 1.87 18.84 -8.76
CA ASP A 96 2.06 20.27 -8.99
C ASP A 96 3.55 20.59 -9.01
N SER A 97 3.99 21.57 -9.85
CA SER A 97 5.35 22.10 -9.74
C SER A 97 5.50 22.77 -8.38
N ILE A 98 6.73 22.86 -7.87
CA ILE A 98 6.97 23.48 -6.54
C ILE A 98 6.49 24.93 -6.48
N THR A 99 6.45 25.62 -7.60
CA THR A 99 5.98 27.01 -7.71
C THR A 99 4.47 27.15 -7.83
N GLU A 100 3.77 26.07 -8.18
CA GLU A 100 2.30 26.01 -8.30
C GLU A 100 1.64 25.30 -7.13
N LEU A 101 2.42 24.55 -6.35
CA LEU A 101 1.96 23.76 -5.22
C LEU A 101 1.37 24.67 -4.14
N THR A 102 0.07 24.49 -3.86
CA THR A 102 -0.63 25.24 -2.81
C THR A 102 -0.52 24.56 -1.46
N ASP A 103 -0.68 25.34 -0.37
CA ASP A 103 -0.75 24.79 0.99
C ASP A 103 -1.89 23.77 1.13
N GLU A 104 -3.01 23.97 0.42
CA GLU A 104 -4.15 23.04 0.42
C GLU A 104 -3.76 21.67 -0.18
N THR A 105 -3.10 21.67 -1.35
CA THR A 105 -2.60 20.45 -2.00
C THR A 105 -1.58 19.74 -1.11
N TRP A 106 -0.67 20.54 -0.49
CA TRP A 106 0.33 20.04 0.43
C TRP A 106 -0.31 19.36 1.63
N LEU A 107 -1.22 20.04 2.33
CA LEU A 107 -1.89 19.53 3.52
C LEU A 107 -2.81 18.35 3.20
N CYS A 108 -3.52 18.35 2.06
CA CYS A 108 -4.30 17.22 1.60
C CYS A 108 -3.44 15.97 1.46
N SER A 109 -2.29 16.08 0.80
CA SER A 109 -1.35 14.97 0.62
C SER A 109 -0.83 14.44 1.95
N LEU A 110 -0.43 15.31 2.88
CA LEU A 110 0.03 14.91 4.21
C LEU A 110 -1.07 14.26 5.03
N ASN A 111 -2.26 14.88 5.07
CA ASN A 111 -3.39 14.38 5.87
C ASN A 111 -3.80 12.98 5.43
N VAL A 112 -4.02 12.78 4.14
CA VAL A 112 -4.52 11.50 3.61
C VAL A 112 -3.43 10.43 3.66
N ASN A 113 -2.19 10.75 3.22
CA ASN A 113 -1.17 9.74 3.03
C ASN A 113 -0.39 9.39 4.31
N LEU A 114 -0.35 10.30 5.30
CA LEU A 114 0.49 10.15 6.50
C LEU A 114 -0.29 10.28 7.79
N VAL A 115 -0.95 11.44 8.02
CA VAL A 115 -1.59 11.74 9.30
C VAL A 115 -2.75 10.76 9.58
N ALA A 116 -3.49 10.37 8.54
CA ALA A 116 -4.55 9.38 8.65
C ALA A 116 -4.05 8.03 9.18
N ALA A 117 -2.89 7.55 8.70
CA ALA A 117 -2.31 6.29 9.19
C ALA A 117 -1.96 6.37 10.68
N ALA A 118 -1.39 7.49 11.13
CA ALA A 118 -1.11 7.71 12.55
C ALA A 118 -2.39 7.80 13.39
N ALA A 119 -3.44 8.48 12.90
CA ALA A 119 -4.71 8.60 13.59
C ALA A 119 -5.44 7.24 13.74
N LEU A 120 -5.43 6.42 12.69
CA LEU A 120 -5.97 5.06 12.71
C LEU A 120 -5.17 4.15 13.64
N ALA A 121 -3.83 4.21 13.60
CA ALA A 121 -2.99 3.47 14.54
C ALA A 121 -3.33 3.82 16.00
N ARG A 122 -3.44 5.11 16.34
CA ARG A 122 -3.85 5.58 17.66
C ARG A 122 -5.19 5.01 18.12
N GLY A 123 -6.13 4.81 17.19
CA GLY A 123 -7.44 4.24 17.49
C GLY A 123 -7.46 2.72 17.62
N PHE A 124 -6.71 1.99 16.77
CA PHE A 124 -6.73 0.53 16.72
C PHE A 124 -5.72 -0.15 17.67
N VAL A 125 -4.51 0.42 17.84
CA VAL A 125 -3.43 -0.19 18.61
C VAL A 125 -3.84 -0.61 20.02
N PRO A 126 -4.61 0.17 20.80
CA PRO A 126 -5.03 -0.26 22.14
C PRO A 126 -5.76 -1.61 22.16
N ALA A 127 -6.54 -1.91 21.12
CA ALA A 127 -7.22 -3.20 20.97
C ALA A 127 -6.28 -4.28 20.40
N MET A 128 -5.42 -3.92 19.43
CA MET A 128 -4.47 -4.82 18.77
C MET A 128 -3.45 -5.44 19.73
N LYS A 129 -3.04 -4.73 20.80
CA LYS A 129 -2.12 -5.23 21.83
C LYS A 129 -2.55 -6.57 22.46
N ARG A 130 -3.83 -6.95 22.33
CA ARG A 130 -4.41 -8.19 22.86
C ARG A 130 -4.55 -9.28 21.80
N VAL A 131 -4.11 -9.01 20.56
CA VAL A 131 -4.29 -9.91 19.41
C VAL A 131 -2.95 -10.52 19.03
N LYS A 132 -2.84 -11.86 19.15
CA LYS A 132 -1.63 -12.57 18.74
C LYS A 132 -1.41 -12.44 17.22
N GLY A 133 -0.18 -12.14 16.82
CA GLY A 133 0.21 -12.02 15.42
C GLY A 133 -0.37 -10.77 14.74
N ALA A 134 -0.68 -9.74 15.52
CA ALA A 134 -1.18 -8.47 14.97
C ALA A 134 -0.14 -7.79 14.07
N ALA A 135 -0.61 -7.15 12.99
CA ALA A 135 0.26 -6.45 12.04
C ALA A 135 -0.38 -5.18 11.48
N ILE A 136 0.45 -4.18 11.20
CA ILE A 136 0.11 -2.99 10.43
C ILE A 136 0.93 -3.04 9.13
N VAL A 137 0.26 -2.85 7.99
CA VAL A 137 0.90 -2.79 6.68
C VAL A 137 0.58 -1.44 6.04
N ASN A 138 1.61 -0.65 5.78
CA ASN A 138 1.48 0.66 5.13
C ASN A 138 1.79 0.55 3.63
N VAL A 139 0.88 1.01 2.77
CA VAL A 139 1.12 1.11 1.33
C VAL A 139 1.77 2.47 1.06
N VAL A 140 3.07 2.45 0.94
CA VAL A 140 3.92 3.62 0.73
C VAL A 140 3.99 3.94 -0.78
N SER A 141 5.17 3.97 -1.34
CA SER A 141 5.50 4.11 -2.78
C SER A 141 7.01 3.99 -2.93
N ARG A 142 7.49 3.56 -4.11
CA ARG A 142 8.91 3.72 -4.48
C ARG A 142 9.38 5.17 -4.39
N ASN A 143 8.44 6.10 -4.55
CA ASN A 143 8.71 7.54 -4.45
C ASN A 143 9.19 7.99 -3.06
N ALA A 144 9.01 7.19 -2.03
CA ALA A 144 9.66 7.43 -0.74
C ALA A 144 11.19 7.31 -0.79
N LEU A 145 11.74 6.71 -1.84
CA LEU A 145 13.17 6.45 -2.05
C LEU A 145 13.72 7.08 -3.34
N SER A 146 12.86 7.31 -4.35
CA SER A 146 13.25 7.82 -5.66
C SER A 146 12.17 8.76 -6.18
N SER A 147 12.43 10.06 -6.06
CA SER A 147 11.46 11.12 -6.33
C SER A 147 11.03 11.22 -7.79
N SER A 148 9.84 11.77 -8.02
CA SER A 148 9.33 12.10 -9.34
C SER A 148 9.14 13.62 -9.48
N PRO A 149 9.36 14.21 -10.67
CA PRO A 149 9.04 15.61 -10.90
C PRO A 149 7.58 15.93 -10.57
N ARG A 150 7.32 17.11 -10.04
CA ARG A 150 5.98 17.63 -9.66
C ARG A 150 5.28 16.85 -8.54
N ALA A 151 5.96 15.97 -7.82
CA ALA A 151 5.39 15.10 -6.79
C ALA A 151 5.82 15.49 -5.36
N ALA A 152 6.24 16.73 -5.11
CA ALA A 152 6.87 17.13 -3.84
C ALA A 152 6.04 16.75 -2.60
N ALA A 153 4.76 17.11 -2.56
CA ALA A 153 3.88 16.80 -1.43
C ALA A 153 3.64 15.27 -1.29
N TYR A 154 3.47 14.59 -2.42
CA TYR A 154 3.30 13.13 -2.44
C TYR A 154 4.55 12.42 -1.92
N ASP A 155 5.72 12.73 -2.49
CA ASP A 155 7.00 12.08 -2.14
C ASP A 155 7.31 12.30 -0.65
N ALA A 156 7.15 13.55 -0.15
CA ALA A 156 7.34 13.86 1.27
C ALA A 156 6.37 13.08 2.17
N SER A 157 5.09 12.99 1.79
CA SER A 157 4.08 12.24 2.56
C SER A 157 4.40 10.75 2.61
N LYS A 158 4.87 10.16 1.51
CA LYS A 158 5.22 8.73 1.43
C LYS A 158 6.55 8.42 2.13
N ALA A 159 7.52 9.32 2.05
CA ALA A 159 8.75 9.21 2.86
C ALA A 159 8.44 9.29 4.37
N GLY A 160 7.54 10.21 4.76
CA GLY A 160 7.03 10.32 6.13
C GLY A 160 6.32 9.04 6.60
N LEU A 161 5.50 8.42 5.75
CA LEU A 161 4.81 7.16 6.08
C LEU A 161 5.81 5.98 6.24
N LEU A 162 6.89 5.95 5.47
CA LEU A 162 7.96 4.98 5.64
C LEU A 162 8.71 5.20 6.97
N ALA A 163 8.97 6.45 7.35
CA ALA A 163 9.55 6.79 8.65
C ALA A 163 8.61 6.39 9.80
N LEU A 164 7.31 6.70 9.69
CA LEU A 164 6.29 6.30 10.67
C LEU A 164 6.22 4.77 10.83
N THR A 165 6.38 4.01 9.74
CA THR A 165 6.45 2.53 9.78
C THR A 165 7.55 2.04 10.74
N ARG A 166 8.73 2.64 10.66
CA ARG A 166 9.88 2.30 11.51
C ARG A 166 9.66 2.69 12.97
N THR A 167 9.12 3.89 13.21
CA THR A 167 8.79 4.35 14.56
C THR A 167 7.78 3.43 15.23
N LEU A 168 6.67 3.13 14.54
CA LEU A 168 5.64 2.23 15.07
C LEU A 168 6.16 0.80 15.27
N CYS A 169 7.09 0.33 14.45
CA CYS A 169 7.75 -0.97 14.67
C CYS A 169 8.47 -1.03 16.01
N VAL A 170 9.24 0.02 16.35
CA VAL A 170 9.98 0.09 17.60
C VAL A 170 9.03 0.22 18.80
N GLU A 171 8.02 1.11 18.71
CA GLU A 171 7.09 1.34 19.81
C GLU A 171 6.15 0.15 20.09
N LEU A 172 5.77 -0.60 19.05
CA LEU A 172 4.75 -1.64 19.17
C LEU A 172 5.33 -3.06 19.26
N GLY A 173 6.63 -3.20 19.05
CA GLY A 173 7.33 -4.49 19.07
C GLY A 173 7.19 -5.23 20.41
N GLU A 174 7.25 -4.53 21.54
CA GLU A 174 7.04 -5.13 22.87
C GLU A 174 5.66 -5.77 23.06
N HIS A 175 4.68 -5.33 22.22
CA HIS A 175 3.32 -5.87 22.23
C HIS A 175 3.12 -6.96 21.16
N GLY A 176 4.17 -7.39 20.47
CA GLY A 176 4.12 -8.38 19.41
C GLY A 176 3.39 -7.90 18.15
N ILE A 177 3.21 -6.59 17.95
CA ILE A 177 2.61 -5.99 16.76
C ILE A 177 3.73 -5.69 15.77
N ARG A 178 3.68 -6.30 14.59
CA ARG A 178 4.63 -6.02 13.51
C ARG A 178 4.13 -4.86 12.67
N VAL A 179 5.04 -4.01 12.19
CA VAL A 179 4.69 -2.88 11.32
C VAL A 179 5.63 -2.86 10.14
N ASN A 180 5.11 -3.02 8.93
CA ASN A 180 5.88 -3.04 7.70
C ASN A 180 5.24 -2.17 6.61
N ALA A 181 5.97 -1.91 5.56
CA ALA A 181 5.51 -1.19 4.40
C ALA A 181 5.74 -2.00 3.11
N VAL A 182 4.83 -1.87 2.15
CA VAL A 182 5.06 -2.18 0.74
C VAL A 182 5.27 -0.88 -0.02
N LEU A 183 6.26 -0.85 -0.91
CA LEU A 183 6.60 0.29 -1.75
C LEU A 183 6.32 -0.07 -3.22
N PRO A 184 5.08 0.13 -3.69
CA PRO A 184 4.72 -0.15 -5.08
C PRO A 184 5.51 0.73 -6.05
N GLY A 185 5.87 0.16 -7.22
CA GLY A 185 6.23 0.91 -8.41
C GLY A 185 4.99 1.38 -9.17
N PHE A 186 5.02 1.28 -10.50
CA PHE A 186 3.88 1.60 -11.31
C PHE A 186 2.91 0.40 -11.37
N ILE A 187 1.73 0.58 -10.77
CA ILE A 187 0.69 -0.45 -10.68
C ILE A 187 -0.48 -0.05 -11.54
N ASP A 188 -0.96 -0.96 -12.39
CA ASP A 188 -2.17 -0.75 -13.20
C ASP A 188 -3.40 -0.66 -12.28
N THR A 189 -3.82 0.57 -12.06
CA THR A 189 -4.94 0.92 -11.19
C THR A 189 -5.70 2.11 -11.75
N PRO A 190 -6.97 2.31 -11.35
CA PRO A 190 -7.77 3.46 -11.78
C PRO A 190 -7.14 4.83 -11.45
N VAL A 191 -6.18 4.90 -10.53
CA VAL A 191 -5.47 6.16 -10.18
C VAL A 191 -4.71 6.72 -11.38
N HIS A 192 -4.22 5.87 -12.27
CA HIS A 192 -3.47 6.29 -13.46
C HIS A 192 -4.37 6.66 -14.65
N GLY A 193 -5.70 6.47 -14.54
CA GLY A 193 -6.68 6.88 -15.53
C GLY A 193 -6.35 6.36 -16.94
N ASP A 194 -6.28 7.29 -17.90
CA ASP A 194 -6.02 6.97 -19.31
C ASP A 194 -4.52 6.91 -19.68
N LEU A 195 -3.60 7.17 -18.74
CA LEU A 195 -2.16 7.15 -19.02
C LEU A 195 -1.69 5.83 -19.65
N LEU A 196 -2.25 4.71 -19.19
CA LEU A 196 -1.90 3.38 -19.72
C LEU A 196 -2.55 3.08 -21.09
N LYS A 197 -3.52 3.88 -21.53
CA LYS A 197 -4.13 3.78 -22.87
C LYS A 197 -3.25 4.43 -23.93
N ASP A 198 -2.38 5.36 -23.53
CA ASP A 198 -1.34 5.90 -24.43
C ASP A 198 -0.24 4.84 -24.58
N GLN A 199 -0.23 4.20 -25.76
CA GLN A 199 0.70 3.13 -26.07
C GLN A 199 2.14 3.61 -26.06
N VAL A 200 2.43 4.81 -26.54
CA VAL A 200 3.79 5.38 -26.59
C VAL A 200 4.30 5.63 -25.16
N TYR A 201 3.44 6.19 -24.31
CA TYR A 201 3.76 6.39 -22.90
C TYR A 201 4.04 5.05 -22.21
N ALA A 202 3.14 4.08 -22.39
CA ALA A 202 3.24 2.76 -21.75
C ALA A 202 4.52 2.03 -22.17
N GLU A 203 4.82 1.97 -23.49
CA GLU A 203 6.03 1.35 -24.01
C GLU A 203 7.32 2.00 -23.48
N ASN A 204 7.35 3.35 -23.42
CA ASN A 204 8.50 4.08 -22.89
C ASN A 204 8.67 3.84 -21.40
N TYR A 205 7.58 3.81 -20.64
CA TYR A 205 7.64 3.54 -19.21
C TYR A 205 8.12 2.11 -18.91
N LEU A 206 7.67 1.12 -19.69
CA LEU A 206 8.08 -0.28 -19.57
C LEU A 206 9.59 -0.49 -19.78
N LYS A 207 10.27 0.40 -20.52
CA LYS A 207 11.74 0.36 -20.66
C LYS A 207 12.45 0.57 -19.33
N LEU A 208 11.82 1.30 -18.39
CA LEU A 208 12.36 1.58 -17.06
C LEU A 208 12.14 0.42 -16.07
N ILE A 209 11.28 -0.54 -16.39
CA ILE A 209 10.94 -1.66 -15.51
C ILE A 209 11.65 -2.93 -16.01
N PRO A 210 12.62 -3.50 -15.26
CA PRO A 210 13.31 -4.74 -15.67
C PRO A 210 12.38 -5.91 -15.99
N LEU A 211 11.30 -6.11 -15.21
CA LEU A 211 10.32 -7.17 -15.47
C LEU A 211 9.41 -6.93 -16.68
N LYS A 212 9.54 -5.77 -17.37
CA LYS A 212 8.82 -5.44 -18.62
C LYS A 212 7.30 -5.56 -18.54
N ARG A 213 6.75 -5.37 -17.36
CA ARG A 213 5.31 -5.26 -17.14
C ARG A 213 5.00 -4.27 -16.02
N PHE A 214 3.82 -3.70 -16.04
CA PHE A 214 3.28 -3.01 -14.87
C PHE A 214 2.92 -4.02 -13.78
N GLY A 215 2.98 -3.59 -12.53
CA GLY A 215 2.44 -4.38 -11.44
C GLY A 215 0.91 -4.38 -11.49
N THR A 216 0.30 -5.39 -10.90
CA THR A 216 -1.15 -5.50 -10.73
C THR A 216 -1.56 -5.21 -9.30
N SER A 217 -2.85 -4.93 -9.10
CA SER A 217 -3.41 -4.82 -7.75
C SER A 217 -3.24 -6.11 -6.96
N GLU A 218 -3.29 -7.25 -7.62
CA GLU A 218 -3.12 -8.59 -7.04
C GLU A 218 -1.67 -8.85 -6.62
N ASP A 219 -0.67 -8.38 -7.39
CA ASP A 219 0.75 -8.44 -6.98
C ASP A 219 0.91 -7.76 -5.60
N MET A 220 0.31 -6.58 -5.43
CA MET A 220 0.38 -5.83 -4.17
C MET A 220 -0.42 -6.50 -3.05
N ALA A 221 -1.61 -7.01 -3.34
CA ALA A 221 -2.44 -7.70 -2.36
C ALA A 221 -1.74 -8.93 -1.79
N ASN A 222 -0.98 -9.67 -2.60
CA ASN A 222 -0.20 -10.82 -2.17
C ASN A 222 0.90 -10.43 -1.18
N ILE A 223 1.65 -9.34 -1.47
CA ILE A 223 2.70 -8.85 -0.58
C ILE A 223 2.09 -8.30 0.72
N ILE A 224 0.99 -7.54 0.63
CA ILE A 224 0.27 -7.02 1.79
C ILE A 224 -0.18 -8.17 2.70
N TYR A 225 -0.76 -9.24 2.14
CA TYR A 225 -1.20 -10.40 2.91
C TYR A 225 0.00 -11.13 3.53
N PHE A 226 1.07 -11.36 2.79
CA PHE A 226 2.31 -11.95 3.31
C PHE A 226 2.83 -11.16 4.53
N LEU A 227 2.94 -9.84 4.42
CA LEU A 227 3.40 -8.99 5.52
C LEU A 227 2.45 -8.97 6.72
N ALA A 228 1.16 -9.25 6.51
CA ALA A 228 0.16 -9.35 7.56
C ALA A 228 0.09 -10.75 8.21
N SER A 229 0.56 -11.80 7.52
CA SER A 229 0.47 -13.19 7.93
C SER A 229 1.59 -13.64 8.89
N ASP A 230 1.46 -14.82 9.46
CA ASP A 230 2.48 -15.43 10.30
C ASP A 230 3.75 -15.85 9.51
N GLU A 231 3.66 -15.96 8.18
CA GLU A 231 4.81 -16.25 7.31
C GLU A 231 5.90 -15.17 7.40
N SER A 232 5.53 -13.93 7.75
CA SER A 232 6.44 -12.81 7.97
C SER A 232 6.68 -12.51 9.46
N SER A 233 6.57 -13.52 10.34
CA SER A 233 6.57 -13.35 11.80
C SER A 233 7.83 -12.69 12.38
N PHE A 234 8.96 -12.73 11.67
CA PHE A 234 10.21 -12.07 12.09
C PHE A 234 10.57 -10.85 11.23
N ILE A 235 9.60 -10.37 10.38
CA ILE A 235 9.79 -9.16 9.57
C ILE A 235 9.01 -8.03 10.21
N SER A 236 9.71 -6.97 10.67
CA SER A 236 9.11 -5.75 11.21
C SER A 236 10.03 -4.55 10.94
N GLY A 237 9.44 -3.38 10.70
CA GLY A 237 10.14 -2.13 10.38
C GLY A 237 10.64 -2.05 8.93
N GLN A 238 10.28 -3.01 8.06
CA GLN A 238 10.80 -3.11 6.71
C GLN A 238 9.89 -2.44 5.68
N GLY A 239 10.53 -1.87 4.65
CA GLY A 239 9.87 -1.42 3.43
C GLY A 239 10.22 -2.34 2.27
N ILE A 240 9.26 -3.15 1.81
CA ILE A 240 9.46 -4.06 0.69
C ILE A 240 9.16 -3.33 -0.61
N ILE A 241 10.18 -3.14 -1.45
CA ILE A 241 10.03 -2.54 -2.77
C ILE A 241 9.42 -3.56 -3.72
N ALA A 242 8.33 -3.17 -4.38
CA ALA A 242 7.58 -4.02 -5.31
C ALA A 242 7.32 -3.23 -6.61
N ASP A 243 8.37 -3.02 -7.39
CA ASP A 243 8.40 -2.13 -8.55
C ASP A 243 8.91 -2.80 -9.84
N GLY A 244 9.04 -4.13 -9.83
CA GLY A 244 9.58 -4.88 -10.96
C GLY A 244 11.07 -4.61 -11.21
N GLY A 245 11.79 -4.09 -10.20
CA GLY A 245 13.22 -3.76 -10.27
C GLY A 245 13.51 -2.33 -10.73
N GLN A 246 12.49 -1.46 -10.84
CA GLN A 246 12.62 -0.13 -11.45
C GLN A 246 13.66 0.75 -10.77
N ILE A 247 13.74 0.75 -9.44
CA ILE A 247 14.72 1.57 -8.71
C ILE A 247 15.94 0.78 -8.21
N SER A 248 16.06 -0.50 -8.55
CA SER A 248 17.20 -1.34 -8.13
C SER A 248 18.48 -1.05 -8.88
N GLY A 249 18.41 -0.32 -10.00
CA GLY A 249 19.55 0.05 -10.82
C GLY A 249 19.16 0.83 -12.07
N GLN A 250 20.15 1.27 -12.84
CA GLN A 250 19.91 1.94 -14.11
C GLN A 250 19.85 0.92 -15.24
N SER A 251 18.80 0.94 -16.06
CA SER A 251 18.75 0.19 -17.30
C SER A 251 19.57 0.94 -18.35
N TYR A 252 20.72 0.40 -18.69
CA TYR A 252 21.60 0.99 -19.71
C TYR A 252 21.19 0.64 -21.15
N GLU A 253 20.15 -0.19 -21.35
CA GLU A 253 19.71 -0.59 -22.70
C GLU A 253 19.34 0.58 -23.60
N GLY A 254 18.82 1.68 -23.04
CA GLY A 254 18.52 2.91 -23.77
C GLY A 254 19.73 3.76 -24.13
N ILE A 255 20.86 3.58 -23.43
CA ILE A 255 22.09 4.37 -23.62
C ILE A 255 23.04 3.66 -24.59
N PHE A 256 23.17 2.34 -24.49
CA PHE A 256 24.16 1.56 -25.24
C PHE A 256 23.55 0.75 -26.39
N GLY A 257 22.23 0.81 -26.62
CA GLY A 257 21.52 -0.09 -27.53
C GLY A 257 21.63 -1.55 -27.09
N LYS A 258 21.02 -2.47 -27.84
CA LYS A 258 21.27 -3.90 -27.63
C LYS A 258 22.75 -4.12 -27.93
N ARG A 259 23.61 -4.26 -26.92
CA ARG A 259 24.97 -4.73 -27.14
C ARG A 259 24.85 -6.06 -27.87
N LYS A 260 25.30 -6.09 -29.14
CA LYS A 260 25.65 -7.34 -29.78
C LYS A 260 26.58 -8.04 -28.80
N SER A 261 26.27 -9.29 -28.46
CA SER A 261 27.05 -10.09 -27.53
C SER A 261 28.54 -9.84 -27.80
N LEU A 262 29.27 -9.45 -26.76
CA LEU A 262 30.72 -9.46 -26.83
C LEU A 262 31.08 -10.92 -27.09
N GLN A 263 31.27 -11.27 -28.39
CA GLN A 263 31.96 -12.47 -28.78
C GLN A 263 33.33 -12.33 -28.12
N ARG A 264 33.59 -13.22 -27.14
CA ARG A 264 34.94 -13.43 -26.64
C ARG A 264 35.80 -13.64 -27.88
N ARG A 265 36.69 -12.69 -28.18
CA ARG A 265 37.83 -12.95 -29.03
C ARG A 265 38.57 -14.06 -28.28
N GLN A 266 38.44 -15.28 -28.73
CA GLN A 266 39.42 -16.30 -28.46
C GLN A 266 40.66 -15.82 -29.17
N ASP A 267 41.61 -15.30 -28.42
CA ASP A 267 42.96 -15.13 -28.91
C ASP A 267 43.51 -16.54 -29.16
N THR A 268 43.40 -16.95 -30.41
CA THR A 268 44.19 -18.03 -30.97
C THR A 268 45.58 -17.46 -31.20
N ASN A 269 46.42 -17.49 -30.20
CA ASN A 269 47.87 -17.49 -30.39
C ASN A 269 48.33 -18.93 -30.20
N GLY A 270 48.49 -19.61 -31.36
CA GLY A 270 49.33 -20.77 -31.48
C GLY A 270 50.79 -20.37 -31.66
#